data_c704607dd83e9c0c31b1f46c8eb4dbf2
#
_entry.id   c704607dd83e9c0c31b1f46c8eb4dbf2
#
_cell.length_a   1.000
_cell.length_b   1.000
_cell.length_c   1.000
_cell.angle_alpha   90.00
_cell.angle_beta   90.00
_cell.angle_gamma   90.00
#
_symmetry.space_group_name_H-M   'P 1'
#
loop_
_entity.id
_entity.type
_entity.pdbx_description
1 polymer ?
#
loop_
_entity_poly.entity_id
_entity_poly.type
_entity_poly.pdbx_seq_one_letter_code
_entity_poly.pdbx_strand_id
1 'polypeptide(L)'
;MAARFPILCILESRPEDAIMSSGLLRRLHEEIPQASFTLVGSDASAPLFRDMPNLDDLLVIEGDGRGERFKLWNRVRAQKWGLVVDLRGTDLSGWLSRRKRAVRQPWPKDQPVPHKVIQAARVMQLEDDPPAPWLYTSPETDAEVDEFLAEYAKPGDGPILAIGPGSNWIGKVWQEERFAKVAGTLLGPDGPMSDGRLLIVGEEADREAAHAIRMTVARERVIEAQGRLDRLQTCAMLKRCRMYVGNDSIWTHLATAAGIPVLGVFGPSDETLEGPWGPNGRAVRGPKSMDDFRRHDPRLDQTINHMYDVPVDKVVDAALALHADTEA
;
A
#
# COMPACT_ATOMS: atom_id res chain seq x y z
N MET A 1 19.47 2.01 31.91
CA MET A 1 18.61 1.79 30.73
C MET A 1 17.30 2.52 30.93
N ALA A 2 16.86 3.34 30.00
CA ALA A 2 15.52 3.96 30.06
C ALA A 2 14.44 2.87 30.12
N ALA A 3 13.39 3.10 30.93
CA ALA A 3 12.31 2.13 31.06
C ALA A 3 11.58 1.99 29.72
N ARG A 4 11.41 0.77 29.21
CA ARG A 4 10.64 0.48 28.00
C ARG A 4 9.22 1.03 28.10
N PHE A 5 8.69 1.54 26.99
CA PHE A 5 7.31 2.01 26.87
C PHE A 5 6.56 1.07 25.94
N PRO A 6 5.89 0.02 26.47
CA PRO A 6 5.24 -0.97 25.65
C PRO A 6 3.96 -0.42 25.01
N ILE A 7 3.86 -0.58 23.70
CA ILE A 7 2.72 -0.17 22.88
C ILE A 7 2.09 -1.41 22.26
N LEU A 8 0.78 -1.60 22.49
CA LEU A 8 -0.03 -2.56 21.77
C LEU A 8 -0.74 -1.84 20.62
N CYS A 9 -0.56 -2.28 19.40
CA CYS A 9 -1.27 -1.75 18.24
C CYS A 9 -2.10 -2.85 17.57
N ILE A 10 -3.42 -2.69 17.56
CA ILE A 10 -4.35 -3.56 16.84
C ILE A 10 -4.57 -2.93 15.46
N LEU A 11 -3.92 -3.54 14.46
CA LEU A 11 -3.90 -3.10 13.07
C LEU A 11 -5.22 -3.38 12.38
N GLU A 12 -5.49 -2.69 11.28
CA GLU A 12 -6.60 -3.00 10.38
C GLU A 12 -6.50 -4.43 9.85
N SER A 13 -7.66 -5.05 9.57
CA SER A 13 -7.71 -6.43 9.05
C SER A 13 -7.34 -6.50 7.58
N ARG A 14 -7.80 -5.52 6.77
CA ARG A 14 -7.45 -5.44 5.35
C ARG A 14 -6.04 -4.89 5.21
N PRO A 15 -5.19 -5.53 4.40
CA PRO A 15 -3.80 -5.09 4.26
C PRO A 15 -3.68 -3.68 3.66
N GLU A 16 -4.56 -3.27 2.74
CA GLU A 16 -4.59 -1.92 2.19
C GLU A 16 -4.84 -0.87 3.27
N ASP A 17 -5.84 -1.12 4.15
CA ASP A 17 -6.17 -0.22 5.26
C ASP A 17 -5.02 -0.17 6.29
N ALA A 18 -4.37 -1.32 6.55
CA ALA A 18 -3.21 -1.39 7.43
C ALA A 18 -2.01 -0.60 6.88
N ILE A 19 -1.78 -0.63 5.57
CA ILE A 19 -0.75 0.20 4.92
C ILE A 19 -1.11 1.69 5.06
N MET A 20 -2.35 2.08 4.78
CA MET A 20 -2.77 3.48 4.88
C MET A 20 -2.70 4.03 6.30
N SER A 21 -2.81 3.19 7.34
CA SER A 21 -2.66 3.58 8.74
C SER A 21 -1.23 3.46 9.30
N SER A 22 -0.30 2.91 8.53
CA SER A 22 1.06 2.57 8.99
C SER A 22 1.91 3.79 9.40
N GLY A 23 1.61 4.96 8.86
CA GLY A 23 2.27 6.21 9.27
C GLY A 23 2.17 6.49 10.77
N LEU A 24 1.11 6.01 11.44
CA LEU A 24 0.99 6.13 12.89
C LEU A 24 2.08 5.35 13.64
N LEU A 25 2.49 4.18 13.13
CA LEU A 25 3.58 3.40 13.72
C LEU A 25 4.92 4.13 13.58
N ARG A 26 5.15 4.74 12.40
CA ARG A 26 6.33 5.59 12.19
C ARG A 26 6.36 6.73 13.19
N ARG A 27 5.28 7.47 13.33
CA ARG A 27 5.15 8.61 14.26
C ARG A 27 5.43 8.19 15.71
N LEU A 28 4.86 7.06 16.16
CA LEU A 28 5.11 6.50 17.48
C LEU A 28 6.57 6.08 17.69
N HIS A 29 7.20 5.49 16.67
CA HIS A 29 8.59 5.08 16.72
C HIS A 29 9.53 6.29 16.81
N GLU A 30 9.29 7.34 16.03
CA GLU A 30 10.12 8.55 16.00
C GLU A 30 9.96 9.40 17.26
N GLU A 31 8.72 9.54 17.80
CA GLU A 31 8.45 10.40 18.96
C GLU A 31 8.72 9.74 20.31
N ILE A 32 8.72 8.40 20.36
CA ILE A 32 8.91 7.65 21.61
C ILE A 32 10.12 6.72 21.47
N PRO A 33 11.36 7.21 21.68
CA PRO A 33 12.58 6.42 21.47
C PRO A 33 12.64 5.11 22.28
N GLN A 34 11.93 5.05 23.41
CA GLN A 34 11.84 3.85 24.27
C GLN A 34 10.63 2.96 23.93
N ALA A 35 9.90 3.26 22.86
CA ALA A 35 8.77 2.44 22.44
C ALA A 35 9.23 1.02 22.09
N SER A 36 8.44 0.04 22.54
CA SER A 36 8.49 -1.32 22.06
C SER A 36 7.10 -1.74 21.63
N PHE A 37 7.01 -2.46 20.53
CA PHE A 37 5.75 -2.71 19.84
C PHE A 37 5.31 -4.17 19.95
N THR A 38 4.07 -4.38 20.34
CA THR A 38 3.34 -5.62 20.07
C THR A 38 2.27 -5.30 19.04
N LEU A 39 2.36 -5.88 17.87
CA LEU A 39 1.43 -5.65 16.78
C LEU A 39 0.47 -6.83 16.65
N VAL A 40 -0.79 -6.53 16.37
CA VAL A 40 -1.84 -7.53 16.16
C VAL A 40 -2.47 -7.26 14.79
N GLY A 41 -2.37 -8.22 13.88
CA GLY A 41 -2.93 -8.11 12.54
C GLY A 41 -3.71 -9.36 12.12
N SER A 42 -4.27 -9.34 10.92
CA SER A 42 -4.73 -10.54 10.24
C SER A 42 -3.54 -11.29 9.62
N ASP A 43 -3.78 -12.49 9.10
CA ASP A 43 -2.84 -13.25 8.27
C ASP A 43 -2.35 -12.44 7.05
N ALA A 44 -3.22 -11.57 6.51
CA ALA A 44 -2.91 -10.73 5.35
C ALA A 44 -2.18 -9.42 5.71
N SER A 45 -2.42 -8.83 6.89
CA SER A 45 -1.86 -7.54 7.27
C SER A 45 -0.62 -7.63 8.17
N ALA A 46 -0.56 -8.60 9.10
CA ALA A 46 0.55 -8.73 10.05
C ALA A 46 1.93 -8.88 9.36
N PRO A 47 2.10 -9.71 8.31
CA PRO A 47 3.40 -9.90 7.66
C PRO A 47 4.03 -8.62 7.10
N LEU A 48 3.23 -7.60 6.79
CA LEU A 48 3.70 -6.29 6.33
C LEU A 48 4.55 -5.55 7.37
N PHE A 49 4.44 -5.92 8.64
CA PHE A 49 5.07 -5.22 9.77
C PHE A 49 6.12 -6.08 10.48
N ARG A 50 6.54 -7.22 9.88
CA ARG A 50 7.51 -8.13 10.52
C ARG A 50 8.86 -7.49 10.82
N ASP A 51 9.25 -6.48 10.05
CA ASP A 51 10.52 -5.76 10.19
C ASP A 51 10.41 -4.53 11.11
N MET A 52 9.23 -4.25 11.70
CA MET A 52 9.02 -3.05 12.51
C MET A 52 10.11 -2.89 13.58
N PRO A 53 10.80 -1.73 13.65
CA PRO A 53 11.82 -1.51 14.67
C PRO A 53 11.26 -1.63 16.10
N ASN A 54 12.03 -2.23 17.00
CA ASN A 54 11.62 -2.48 18.40
C ASN A 54 10.35 -3.34 18.52
N LEU A 55 10.13 -4.25 17.58
CA LEU A 55 9.03 -5.21 17.63
C LEU A 55 9.31 -6.27 18.70
N ASP A 56 8.46 -6.35 19.72
CA ASP A 56 8.52 -7.37 20.77
C ASP A 56 7.74 -8.64 20.38
N ASP A 57 6.57 -8.46 19.73
CA ASP A 57 5.75 -9.60 19.28
C ASP A 57 4.85 -9.18 18.10
N LEU A 58 4.58 -10.12 17.19
CA LEU A 58 3.68 -9.96 16.05
C LEU A 58 2.61 -11.06 16.11
N LEU A 59 1.39 -10.67 16.50
CA LEU A 59 0.29 -11.57 16.73
C LEU A 59 -0.65 -11.62 15.55
N VAL A 60 -0.94 -12.81 15.07
CA VAL A 60 -1.95 -13.03 14.02
C VAL A 60 -3.25 -13.48 14.66
N ILE A 61 -4.38 -12.87 14.23
CA ILE A 61 -5.73 -13.26 14.61
C ILE A 61 -6.57 -13.51 13.36
N GLU A 62 -7.32 -14.62 13.36
CA GLU A 62 -8.06 -15.09 12.18
C GLU A 62 -9.43 -14.41 12.00
N GLY A 63 -9.78 -13.43 12.84
CA GLY A 63 -11.04 -12.71 12.73
C GLY A 63 -11.38 -11.87 13.96
N ASP A 64 -12.58 -11.26 13.93
CA ASP A 64 -13.08 -10.37 14.99
C ASP A 64 -14.10 -11.05 15.91
N GLY A 65 -14.18 -12.38 15.86
CA GLY A 65 -15.09 -13.18 16.69
C GLY A 65 -14.75 -13.08 18.18
N ARG A 66 -15.77 -13.31 19.05
CA ARG A 66 -15.60 -13.28 20.52
C ARG A 66 -14.50 -14.22 21.01
N GLY A 67 -14.37 -15.40 20.38
CA GLY A 67 -13.34 -16.38 20.72
C GLY A 67 -11.93 -15.87 20.43
N GLU A 68 -11.71 -15.26 19.27
CA GLU A 68 -10.41 -14.71 18.89
C GLU A 68 -10.03 -13.51 19.76
N ARG A 69 -10.99 -12.63 20.06
CA ARG A 69 -10.77 -11.52 21.02
C ARG A 69 -10.40 -12.01 22.41
N PHE A 70 -11.02 -13.11 22.89
CA PHE A 70 -10.67 -13.70 24.18
C PHE A 70 -9.27 -14.33 24.17
N LYS A 71 -8.90 -15.05 23.10
CA LYS A 71 -7.54 -15.59 22.92
C LYS A 71 -6.51 -14.47 22.96
N LEU A 72 -6.75 -13.40 22.18
CA LEU A 72 -5.88 -12.24 22.14
C LEU A 72 -5.77 -11.58 23.52
N TRP A 73 -6.91 -11.31 24.19
CA TRP A 73 -6.91 -10.75 25.52
C TRP A 73 -6.09 -11.59 26.51
N ASN A 74 -6.26 -12.90 26.51
CA ASN A 74 -5.50 -13.79 27.39
C ASN A 74 -3.98 -13.72 27.13
N ARG A 75 -3.57 -13.46 25.89
CA ARG A 75 -2.18 -13.35 25.47
C ARG A 75 -1.54 -12.04 25.91
N VAL A 76 -2.31 -10.93 25.89
CA VAL A 76 -1.76 -9.58 26.12
C VAL A 76 -2.12 -8.98 27.50
N ARG A 77 -3.01 -9.61 28.30
CA ARG A 77 -3.51 -9.06 29.57
C ARG A 77 -2.48 -8.96 30.69
N ALA A 78 -1.44 -9.79 30.66
CA ALA A 78 -0.41 -9.81 31.69
C ALA A 78 0.51 -8.59 31.64
N GLN A 79 0.61 -7.93 30.49
CA GLN A 79 1.44 -6.76 30.27
C GLN A 79 0.70 -5.50 30.73
N LYS A 80 1.46 -4.58 31.36
CA LYS A 80 1.00 -3.21 31.60
C LYS A 80 1.43 -2.33 30.42
N TRP A 81 0.46 -1.90 29.64
CA TRP A 81 0.69 -1.12 28.42
C TRP A 81 0.90 0.36 28.71
N GLY A 82 1.87 0.97 28.08
CA GLY A 82 2.03 2.43 28.06
C GLY A 82 0.95 3.08 27.21
N LEU A 83 0.70 2.50 26.02
CA LEU A 83 -0.33 2.91 25.09
C LEU A 83 -0.96 1.68 24.42
N VAL A 84 -2.29 1.73 24.21
CA VAL A 84 -3.01 0.78 23.34
C VAL A 84 -3.64 1.58 22.21
N VAL A 85 -3.22 1.30 20.97
CA VAL A 85 -3.82 1.86 19.74
C VAL A 85 -4.69 0.79 19.11
N ASP A 86 -5.97 1.07 18.93
CA ASP A 86 -6.94 0.14 18.37
C ASP A 86 -7.56 0.73 17.10
N LEU A 87 -7.02 0.34 15.96
CA LEU A 87 -7.45 0.82 14.65
C LEU A 87 -8.72 0.10 14.15
N ARG A 88 -9.11 -1.01 14.78
CA ARG A 88 -10.37 -1.72 14.46
C ARG A 88 -11.56 -1.18 15.26
N GLY A 89 -11.32 -0.42 16.33
CA GLY A 89 -12.39 0.07 17.21
C GLY A 89 -13.03 -1.03 18.06
N THR A 90 -12.22 -1.99 18.53
CA THR A 90 -12.71 -3.09 19.37
C THR A 90 -12.83 -2.67 20.84
N ASP A 91 -13.54 -3.49 21.64
CA ASP A 91 -13.65 -3.27 23.08
C ASP A 91 -12.41 -3.73 23.86
N LEU A 92 -11.49 -4.43 23.22
CA LEU A 92 -10.37 -5.11 23.87
C LEU A 92 -9.52 -4.16 24.71
N SER A 93 -9.23 -2.97 24.15
CA SER A 93 -8.45 -1.94 24.84
C SER A 93 -9.07 -1.52 26.18
N GLY A 94 -10.40 -1.68 26.34
CA GLY A 94 -11.12 -1.39 27.59
C GLY A 94 -10.74 -2.32 28.75
N TRP A 95 -10.35 -3.55 28.44
CA TRP A 95 -10.10 -4.63 29.41
C TRP A 95 -8.63 -4.84 29.77
N LEU A 96 -7.75 -4.03 29.22
CA LEU A 96 -6.30 -4.13 29.41
C LEU A 96 -5.79 -3.12 30.45
N SER A 97 -4.78 -3.52 31.22
CA SER A 97 -4.03 -2.58 32.10
C SER A 97 -3.17 -1.67 31.22
N ARG A 98 -3.48 -0.36 31.21
CA ARG A 98 -2.83 0.63 30.34
C ARG A 98 -2.81 2.02 30.94
N ARG A 99 -1.86 2.86 30.49
CA ARG A 99 -1.81 4.29 30.86
C ARG A 99 -2.71 5.13 29.94
N LYS A 100 -2.61 4.90 28.62
CA LYS A 100 -3.38 5.62 27.59
C LYS A 100 -4.00 4.63 26.60
N ARG A 101 -5.05 5.06 25.94
CA ARG A 101 -5.63 4.36 24.80
C ARG A 101 -6.05 5.33 23.71
N ALA A 102 -5.91 4.92 22.47
CA ALA A 102 -6.41 5.56 21.27
C ALA A 102 -7.25 4.50 20.51
N VAL A 103 -8.52 4.76 20.29
CA VAL A 103 -9.46 3.78 19.72
C VAL A 103 -10.22 4.43 18.59
N ARG A 104 -10.27 3.75 17.45
CA ARG A 104 -11.04 4.22 16.30
C ARG A 104 -12.48 4.45 16.69
N GLN A 105 -12.98 5.63 16.36
CA GLN A 105 -14.37 6.00 16.49
C GLN A 105 -15.02 6.07 15.10
N PRO A 106 -16.31 5.75 14.98
CA PRO A 106 -17.03 5.97 13.73
C PRO A 106 -16.91 7.42 13.27
N TRP A 107 -16.83 7.62 11.95
CA TRP A 107 -16.82 8.98 11.40
C TRP A 107 -18.18 9.62 11.61
N PRO A 108 -18.26 10.92 11.96
CA PRO A 108 -19.53 11.63 12.13
C PRO A 108 -20.36 11.58 10.84
N LYS A 109 -21.65 11.23 10.98
CA LYS A 109 -22.54 11.04 9.82
C LYS A 109 -22.88 12.33 9.07
N ASP A 110 -22.71 13.47 9.72
CA ASP A 110 -22.97 14.82 9.22
C ASP A 110 -21.75 15.47 8.55
N GLN A 111 -20.64 14.77 8.48
CA GLN A 111 -19.40 15.24 7.87
C GLN A 111 -19.02 14.40 6.64
N PRO A 112 -18.46 15.01 5.58
CA PRO A 112 -17.90 14.24 4.47
C PRO A 112 -16.79 13.33 4.98
N VAL A 113 -16.78 12.08 4.50
CA VAL A 113 -15.76 11.10 4.88
C VAL A 113 -14.45 11.46 4.17
N PRO A 114 -13.37 11.75 4.90
CA PRO A 114 -12.08 12.08 4.29
C PRO A 114 -11.31 10.84 3.89
N HIS A 115 -10.15 11.04 3.27
CA HIS A 115 -9.22 9.98 2.91
C HIS A 115 -8.89 9.07 4.11
N LYS A 116 -8.72 7.78 3.89
CA LYS A 116 -8.49 6.76 4.94
C LYS A 116 -7.27 7.04 5.81
N VAL A 117 -6.22 7.67 5.27
CA VAL A 117 -5.06 8.13 6.06
C VAL A 117 -5.49 9.14 7.13
N ILE A 118 -6.36 10.11 6.79
CA ILE A 118 -6.89 11.08 7.76
C ILE A 118 -7.77 10.39 8.79
N GLN A 119 -8.63 9.45 8.35
CA GLN A 119 -9.48 8.69 9.27
C GLN A 119 -8.64 7.88 10.28
N ALA A 120 -7.53 7.28 9.84
CA ALA A 120 -6.61 6.57 10.73
C ALA A 120 -5.88 7.54 11.67
N ALA A 121 -5.39 8.67 11.16
CA ALA A 121 -4.68 9.69 11.93
C ALA A 121 -5.53 10.27 13.08
N ARG A 122 -6.84 10.40 12.88
CA ARG A 122 -7.78 10.83 13.91
C ARG A 122 -7.77 9.97 15.17
N VAL A 123 -7.44 8.69 15.06
CA VAL A 123 -7.33 7.79 16.23
C VAL A 123 -6.35 8.34 17.27
N MET A 124 -5.33 9.06 16.81
CA MET A 124 -4.32 9.70 17.65
C MET A 124 -4.40 11.24 17.66
N GLN A 125 -5.49 11.81 17.14
CA GLN A 125 -5.70 13.28 17.04
C GLN A 125 -4.61 13.96 16.18
N LEU A 126 -4.27 13.31 15.05
CA LEU A 126 -3.28 13.77 14.07
C LEU A 126 -3.92 14.08 12.70
N GLU A 127 -5.24 14.31 12.66
CA GLU A 127 -5.97 14.55 11.42
C GLU A 127 -5.57 15.83 10.68
N ASP A 128 -5.01 16.80 11.39
CA ASP A 128 -4.51 18.06 10.81
C ASP A 128 -3.09 17.92 10.21
N ASP A 129 -2.32 16.91 10.66
CA ASP A 129 -0.99 16.56 10.14
C ASP A 129 -0.86 15.02 10.03
N PRO A 130 -1.63 14.41 9.13
CA PRO A 130 -1.71 12.96 9.05
C PRO A 130 -0.41 12.38 8.51
N PRO A 131 0.24 11.46 9.26
CA PRO A 131 1.49 10.86 8.84
C PRO A 131 1.30 10.00 7.59
N ALA A 132 2.19 10.17 6.61
CA ALA A 132 2.16 9.42 5.37
C ALA A 132 2.35 7.90 5.63
N PRO A 133 1.71 7.03 4.84
CA PRO A 133 1.94 5.60 4.88
C PRO A 133 3.43 5.26 4.84
N TRP A 134 3.84 4.28 5.65
CA TRP A 134 5.22 3.89 5.78
C TRP A 134 5.34 2.44 6.21
N LEU A 135 6.16 1.68 5.52
CA LEU A 135 6.55 0.34 5.90
C LEU A 135 8.07 0.29 6.07
N TYR A 136 8.50 -0.13 7.25
CA TYR A 136 9.91 -0.36 7.51
C TYR A 136 10.33 -1.68 6.87
N THR A 137 11.49 -1.66 6.23
CA THR A 137 12.18 -2.85 5.73
C THR A 137 13.52 -2.94 6.42
N SER A 138 13.84 -4.09 6.98
CA SER A 138 15.10 -4.32 7.67
C SER A 138 16.27 -4.36 6.68
N PRO A 139 17.51 -4.18 7.14
CA PRO A 139 18.68 -4.38 6.29
C PRO A 139 18.75 -5.77 5.65
N GLU A 140 18.21 -6.79 6.31
CA GLU A 140 18.12 -8.15 5.82
C GLU A 140 17.14 -8.25 4.64
N THR A 141 15.92 -7.72 4.80
CA THR A 141 14.92 -7.64 3.71
C THR A 141 15.43 -6.81 2.54
N ASP A 142 16.12 -5.71 2.81
CA ASP A 142 16.72 -4.87 1.77
C ASP A 142 17.84 -5.62 1.02
N ALA A 143 18.69 -6.40 1.72
CA ALA A 143 19.73 -7.21 1.09
C ALA A 143 19.16 -8.34 0.22
N GLU A 144 18.10 -9.03 0.66
CA GLU A 144 17.39 -10.04 -0.14
C GLU A 144 16.87 -9.46 -1.46
N VAL A 145 16.32 -8.24 -1.40
CA VAL A 145 15.82 -7.54 -2.59
C VAL A 145 16.95 -7.06 -3.48
N ASP A 146 18.08 -6.63 -2.92
CA ASP A 146 19.26 -6.26 -3.70
C ASP A 146 19.86 -7.48 -4.40
N GLU A 147 19.90 -8.65 -3.75
CA GLU A 147 20.28 -9.91 -4.37
C GLU A 147 19.34 -10.31 -5.51
N PHE A 148 18.03 -10.22 -5.29
CA PHE A 148 17.03 -10.44 -6.33
C PHE A 148 17.23 -9.49 -7.52
N LEU A 149 17.45 -8.20 -7.26
CA LEU A 149 17.67 -7.22 -8.32
C LEU A 149 18.97 -7.45 -9.09
N ALA A 150 20.00 -7.98 -8.42
CA ALA A 150 21.29 -8.31 -9.04
C ALA A 150 21.17 -9.40 -10.12
N GLU A 151 20.16 -10.27 -10.07
CA GLU A 151 19.90 -11.24 -11.15
C GLU A 151 19.59 -10.54 -12.50
N TYR A 152 19.10 -9.31 -12.44
CA TYR A 152 18.69 -8.51 -13.61
C TYR A 152 19.64 -7.34 -13.90
N ALA A 153 20.65 -7.13 -13.04
CA ALA A 153 21.55 -5.99 -13.15
C ALA A 153 22.47 -6.09 -14.37
N LYS A 154 22.62 -4.97 -15.08
CA LYS A 154 23.58 -4.81 -16.17
C LYS A 154 24.31 -3.47 -16.02
N PRO A 155 25.54 -3.34 -16.53
CA PRO A 155 26.25 -2.06 -16.57
C PRO A 155 25.43 -1.02 -17.32
N GLY A 156 25.22 0.15 -16.72
CA GLY A 156 24.48 1.26 -17.33
C GLY A 156 22.96 1.16 -17.22
N ASP A 157 22.45 0.30 -16.33
CA ASP A 157 21.00 0.22 -16.05
C ASP A 157 20.47 1.57 -15.54
N GLY A 158 19.45 2.08 -16.24
CA GLY A 158 18.75 3.31 -15.92
C GLY A 158 17.65 3.14 -14.84
N PRO A 159 16.82 4.15 -14.65
CA PRO A 159 15.76 4.15 -13.64
C PRO A 159 14.73 3.02 -13.87
N ILE A 160 14.05 2.59 -12.80
CA ILE A 160 13.06 1.53 -12.87
C ILE A 160 11.65 2.13 -12.87
N LEU A 161 10.87 1.83 -13.93
CA LEU A 161 9.43 2.02 -13.94
C LEU A 161 8.76 0.77 -13.39
N ALA A 162 7.98 0.90 -12.31
CA ALA A 162 7.18 -0.19 -11.79
C ALA A 162 5.75 -0.15 -12.33
N ILE A 163 5.21 -1.29 -12.75
CA ILE A 163 3.81 -1.44 -13.18
C ILE A 163 3.14 -2.55 -12.37
N GLY A 164 1.95 -2.22 -11.79
CA GLY A 164 1.07 -3.15 -11.09
C GLY A 164 -0.24 -3.34 -11.83
N PRO A 165 -0.32 -4.29 -12.79
CA PRO A 165 -1.51 -4.47 -13.62
C PRO A 165 -2.63 -5.26 -12.92
N GLY A 166 -2.31 -5.99 -11.84
CA GLY A 166 -3.26 -6.80 -11.08
C GLY A 166 -4.16 -6.00 -10.14
N SER A 167 -5.28 -6.58 -9.78
CA SER A 167 -6.16 -6.14 -8.70
C SER A 167 -6.92 -7.33 -8.13
N ASN A 168 -7.44 -7.20 -6.92
CA ASN A 168 -8.23 -8.22 -6.24
C ASN A 168 -9.63 -8.46 -6.84
N TRP A 169 -10.04 -7.67 -7.82
CA TRP A 169 -11.32 -7.78 -8.51
C TRP A 169 -11.21 -7.33 -9.97
N ILE A 170 -11.74 -8.15 -10.89
CA ILE A 170 -11.70 -7.90 -12.34
C ILE A 170 -12.31 -6.55 -12.74
N GLY A 171 -13.28 -6.06 -11.97
CA GLY A 171 -13.91 -4.76 -12.20
C GLY A 171 -12.97 -3.57 -12.12
N LYS A 172 -11.82 -3.72 -11.49
CA LYS A 172 -10.77 -2.72 -11.31
C LYS A 172 -9.56 -2.92 -12.22
N VAL A 173 -9.55 -3.95 -13.06
CA VAL A 173 -8.39 -4.28 -13.89
C VAL A 173 -8.43 -3.48 -15.19
N TRP A 174 -7.54 -2.51 -15.33
CA TRP A 174 -7.30 -1.82 -16.60
C TRP A 174 -6.50 -2.72 -17.53
N GLN A 175 -6.84 -2.73 -18.83
CA GLN A 175 -6.32 -3.69 -19.78
C GLN A 175 -4.80 -3.60 -19.94
N GLU A 176 -4.13 -4.75 -20.08
CA GLU A 176 -2.68 -4.83 -20.16
C GLU A 176 -2.10 -4.07 -21.35
N GLU A 177 -2.78 -4.05 -22.50
CA GLU A 177 -2.34 -3.34 -23.70
C GLU A 177 -2.30 -1.82 -23.46
N ARG A 178 -3.12 -1.32 -22.55
CA ARG A 178 -3.15 0.09 -22.18
C ARG A 178 -1.99 0.44 -21.25
N PHE A 179 -1.67 -0.43 -20.29
CA PHE A 179 -0.43 -0.31 -19.51
C PHE A 179 0.80 -0.44 -20.39
N ALA A 180 0.77 -1.31 -21.40
CA ALA A 180 1.83 -1.45 -22.39
C ALA A 180 2.10 -0.12 -23.13
N LYS A 181 1.05 0.64 -23.48
CA LYS A 181 1.23 1.97 -24.08
C LYS A 181 1.88 2.96 -23.11
N VAL A 182 1.50 2.96 -21.83
CA VAL A 182 2.15 3.80 -20.81
C VAL A 182 3.63 3.44 -20.67
N ALA A 183 3.94 2.14 -20.54
CA ALA A 183 5.32 1.67 -20.47
C ALA A 183 6.13 2.04 -21.73
N GLY A 184 5.54 1.81 -22.90
CA GLY A 184 6.19 2.15 -24.20
C GLY A 184 6.44 3.65 -24.36
N THR A 185 5.57 4.51 -23.84
CA THR A 185 5.78 5.96 -23.87
C THR A 185 6.90 6.39 -22.92
N LEU A 186 6.96 5.86 -21.70
CA LEU A 186 7.97 6.26 -20.72
C LEU A 186 9.34 5.64 -21.00
N LEU A 187 9.40 4.38 -21.41
CA LEU A 187 10.62 3.59 -21.61
C LEU A 187 11.06 3.49 -23.07
N GLY A 188 10.25 4.01 -24.00
CA GLY A 188 10.59 4.05 -25.45
C GLY A 188 11.72 4.98 -25.78
N PRO A 189 12.21 4.98 -27.04
CA PRO A 189 13.39 5.76 -27.44
C PRO A 189 13.26 7.27 -27.18
N ASP A 190 12.06 7.81 -27.32
CA ASP A 190 11.75 9.23 -27.11
C ASP A 190 11.18 9.51 -25.70
N GLY A 191 11.10 8.51 -24.85
CA GLY A 191 10.54 8.62 -23.50
C GLY A 191 11.55 9.15 -22.49
N PRO A 192 11.06 9.73 -21.38
CA PRO A 192 11.93 10.31 -20.35
C PRO A 192 12.76 9.27 -19.57
N MET A 193 12.44 7.99 -19.69
CA MET A 193 13.13 6.86 -19.06
C MET A 193 13.65 5.88 -20.13
N SER A 194 14.15 6.37 -21.26
CA SER A 194 14.51 5.55 -22.44
C SER A 194 15.61 4.52 -22.17
N ASP A 195 16.49 4.75 -21.20
CA ASP A 195 17.52 3.81 -20.71
C ASP A 195 17.02 2.95 -19.52
N GLY A 196 15.78 3.19 -19.05
CA GLY A 196 15.21 2.57 -17.87
C GLY A 196 14.81 1.11 -18.04
N ARG A 197 14.49 0.47 -16.92
CA ARG A 197 14.00 -0.89 -16.83
C ARG A 197 12.52 -0.94 -16.43
N LEU A 198 11.85 -2.01 -16.77
CA LEU A 198 10.46 -2.28 -16.44
C LEU A 198 10.38 -3.31 -15.32
N LEU A 199 9.86 -2.93 -14.15
CA LEU A 199 9.48 -3.87 -13.09
C LEU A 199 7.98 -4.15 -13.19
N ILE A 200 7.60 -5.44 -13.16
CA ILE A 200 6.19 -5.84 -13.08
C ILE A 200 5.96 -6.49 -11.72
N VAL A 201 5.07 -5.88 -10.93
CA VAL A 201 4.68 -6.39 -9.61
C VAL A 201 3.27 -7.00 -9.66
N GLY A 202 3.01 -7.98 -8.80
CA GLY A 202 1.74 -8.69 -8.76
C GLY A 202 1.86 -10.02 -8.03
N GLU A 203 0.73 -10.71 -7.89
CA GLU A 203 0.72 -12.12 -7.49
C GLU A 203 1.13 -13.01 -8.67
N GLU A 204 1.47 -14.27 -8.42
CA GLU A 204 1.79 -15.25 -9.49
C GLU A 204 0.67 -15.35 -10.54
N ALA A 205 -0.59 -15.25 -10.11
CA ALA A 205 -1.75 -15.30 -10.99
C ALA A 205 -1.82 -14.12 -11.99
N ASP A 206 -1.13 -12.99 -11.70
CA ASP A 206 -1.13 -11.82 -12.57
C ASP A 206 -0.12 -11.93 -13.74
N ARG A 207 0.70 -12.99 -13.78
CA ARG A 207 1.78 -13.12 -14.78
C ARG A 207 1.28 -13.20 -16.22
N GLU A 208 0.18 -13.92 -16.43
CA GLU A 208 -0.42 -14.06 -17.77
C GLU A 208 -0.98 -12.72 -18.24
N ALA A 209 -1.68 -11.99 -17.34
CA ALA A 209 -2.27 -10.69 -17.61
C ALA A 209 -1.24 -9.55 -17.80
N ALA A 210 0.05 -9.84 -17.74
CA ALA A 210 1.12 -8.87 -17.95
C ALA A 210 1.92 -9.11 -19.25
N HIS A 211 1.43 -9.99 -20.12
CA HIS A 211 2.16 -10.39 -21.32
C HIS A 211 2.44 -9.21 -22.27
N ALA A 212 1.42 -8.42 -22.60
CA ALA A 212 1.58 -7.26 -23.47
C ALA A 212 2.54 -6.22 -22.88
N ILE A 213 2.53 -6.06 -21.53
CA ILE A 213 3.43 -5.14 -20.83
C ILE A 213 4.88 -5.59 -20.96
N ARG A 214 5.16 -6.88 -20.79
CA ARG A 214 6.52 -7.44 -20.93
C ARG A 214 7.12 -7.21 -22.32
N MET A 215 6.28 -7.20 -23.33
CA MET A 215 6.72 -7.05 -24.74
C MET A 215 7.03 -5.61 -25.14
N THR A 216 6.86 -4.63 -24.26
CA THR A 216 7.09 -3.20 -24.58
C THR A 216 8.56 -2.81 -24.64
N VAL A 217 9.42 -3.56 -23.95
CA VAL A 217 10.86 -3.32 -23.92
C VAL A 217 11.61 -4.63 -24.20
N ALA A 218 12.89 -4.55 -24.49
CA ALA A 218 13.73 -5.73 -24.66
C ALA A 218 13.72 -6.58 -23.39
N ARG A 219 13.68 -7.92 -23.54
CA ARG A 219 13.53 -8.88 -22.44
C ARG A 219 14.54 -8.64 -21.30
N GLU A 220 15.73 -8.26 -21.62
CA GLU A 220 16.80 -7.97 -20.66
C GLU A 220 16.56 -6.72 -19.82
N ARG A 221 15.62 -5.89 -20.18
CA ARG A 221 15.19 -4.71 -19.41
C ARG A 221 13.98 -5.02 -18.50
N VAL A 222 13.43 -6.23 -18.55
CA VAL A 222 12.25 -6.62 -17.78
C VAL A 222 12.66 -7.32 -16.48
N ILE A 223 12.12 -6.86 -15.36
CA ILE A 223 12.26 -7.44 -14.03
C ILE A 223 10.89 -8.02 -13.65
N GLU A 224 10.78 -9.34 -13.62
CA GLU A 224 9.53 -10.03 -13.27
C GLU A 224 9.54 -10.39 -11.78
N ALA A 225 8.81 -9.63 -10.96
CA ALA A 225 8.74 -9.85 -9.51
C ALA A 225 7.44 -10.55 -9.07
N GLN A 226 6.50 -10.79 -9.99
CA GLN A 226 5.19 -11.39 -9.69
C GLN A 226 5.36 -12.78 -9.08
N GLY A 227 4.83 -12.97 -7.87
CA GLY A 227 4.94 -14.22 -7.11
C GLY A 227 6.34 -14.59 -6.61
N ARG A 228 7.36 -13.76 -6.86
CA ARG A 228 8.76 -14.00 -6.44
C ARG A 228 9.14 -13.24 -5.17
N LEU A 229 8.52 -12.12 -4.92
CA LEU A 229 8.70 -11.29 -3.73
C LEU A 229 7.40 -11.27 -2.93
N ASP A 230 7.50 -11.39 -1.62
CA ASP A 230 6.36 -11.13 -0.77
C ASP A 230 6.02 -9.62 -0.74
N ARG A 231 4.94 -9.24 -0.06
CA ARG A 231 4.45 -7.86 -0.06
C ARG A 231 5.43 -6.86 0.58
N LEU A 232 6.13 -7.25 1.65
CA LEU A 232 7.12 -6.38 2.28
C LEU A 232 8.40 -6.26 1.44
N GLN A 233 8.88 -7.37 0.86
CA GLN A 233 9.96 -7.38 -0.11
C GLN A 233 9.59 -6.56 -1.36
N THR A 234 8.33 -6.64 -1.83
CA THR A 234 7.85 -5.80 -2.93
C THR A 234 7.88 -4.31 -2.56
N CYS A 235 7.51 -3.94 -1.33
CA CYS A 235 7.67 -2.56 -0.85
C CYS A 235 9.15 -2.13 -0.87
N ALA A 236 10.07 -2.99 -0.40
CA ALA A 236 11.50 -2.74 -0.48
C ALA A 236 11.99 -2.58 -1.92
N MET A 237 11.51 -3.41 -2.85
CA MET A 237 11.84 -3.30 -4.28
C MET A 237 11.31 -1.98 -4.88
N LEU A 238 10.09 -1.57 -4.51
CA LEU A 238 9.49 -0.32 -4.97
C LEU A 238 10.28 0.91 -4.51
N LYS A 239 10.94 0.89 -3.34
CA LYS A 239 11.85 1.98 -2.90
C LYS A 239 13.01 2.24 -3.87
N ARG A 240 13.34 1.27 -4.72
CA ARG A 240 14.39 1.36 -5.75
C ARG A 240 13.87 1.83 -7.11
N CYS A 241 12.56 2.07 -7.21
CA CYS A 241 11.91 2.48 -8.44
C CYS A 241 11.83 4.00 -8.55
N ARG A 242 11.91 4.51 -9.77
CA ARG A 242 11.72 5.92 -10.06
C ARG A 242 10.27 6.35 -9.91
N MET A 243 9.34 5.49 -10.33
CA MET A 243 7.91 5.72 -10.19
C MET A 243 7.12 4.40 -10.36
N TYR A 244 5.86 4.45 -9.96
CA TYR A 244 4.91 3.36 -10.09
C TYR A 244 3.65 3.81 -10.84
N VAL A 245 3.13 2.94 -11.72
CA VAL A 245 1.80 3.07 -12.35
C VAL A 245 1.03 1.77 -12.18
N GLY A 246 -0.20 1.81 -11.71
CA GLY A 246 -0.98 0.58 -11.54
C GLY A 246 -2.46 0.80 -11.24
N ASN A 247 -3.21 -0.29 -11.19
CA ASN A 247 -4.61 -0.29 -10.77
C ASN A 247 -4.77 0.06 -9.29
N ASP A 248 -5.97 0.46 -8.90
CA ASP A 248 -6.37 0.49 -7.49
C ASP A 248 -6.24 -0.91 -6.87
N SER A 249 -5.16 -1.12 -6.14
CA SER A 249 -4.77 -2.41 -5.56
C SER A 249 -3.79 -2.22 -4.41
N ILE A 250 -3.47 -3.30 -3.70
CA ILE A 250 -2.45 -3.29 -2.64
C ILE A 250 -1.09 -2.78 -3.14
N TRP A 251 -0.73 -3.03 -4.40
CA TRP A 251 0.54 -2.63 -4.98
C TRP A 251 0.70 -1.10 -5.06
N THR A 252 -0.41 -0.40 -5.36
CA THR A 252 -0.48 1.07 -5.34
C THR A 252 -0.23 1.62 -3.93
N HIS A 253 -0.79 0.97 -2.90
CA HIS A 253 -0.56 1.38 -1.51
C HIS A 253 0.86 1.04 -1.03
N LEU A 254 1.44 -0.09 -1.46
CA LEU A 254 2.84 -0.41 -1.19
C LEU A 254 3.80 0.60 -1.83
N ALA A 255 3.53 1.01 -3.07
CA ALA A 255 4.31 2.06 -3.74
C ALA A 255 4.19 3.40 -3.02
N THR A 256 2.99 3.74 -2.51
CA THR A 256 2.79 4.93 -1.67
C THR A 256 3.60 4.84 -0.37
N ALA A 257 3.60 3.69 0.30
CA ALA A 257 4.37 3.47 1.52
C ALA A 257 5.89 3.41 1.27
N ALA A 258 6.31 3.04 0.06
CA ALA A 258 7.70 3.11 -0.39
C ALA A 258 8.18 4.56 -0.59
N GLY A 259 7.27 5.54 -0.67
CA GLY A 259 7.58 6.97 -0.79
C GLY A 259 7.96 7.44 -2.19
N ILE A 260 7.74 6.62 -3.21
CA ILE A 260 8.03 6.97 -4.61
C ILE A 260 6.83 7.69 -5.27
N PRO A 261 7.00 8.33 -6.45
CA PRO A 261 5.91 8.84 -7.25
C PRO A 261 4.95 7.73 -7.69
N VAL A 262 3.64 7.90 -7.45
CA VAL A 262 2.61 6.87 -7.68
C VAL A 262 1.46 7.43 -8.52
N LEU A 263 1.16 6.76 -9.63
CA LEU A 263 -0.04 6.99 -10.42
C LEU A 263 -0.99 5.78 -10.30
N GLY A 264 -2.11 5.97 -9.63
CA GLY A 264 -3.18 4.99 -9.52
C GLY A 264 -4.23 5.17 -10.62
N VAL A 265 -4.62 4.08 -11.28
CA VAL A 265 -5.71 4.07 -12.27
C VAL A 265 -6.98 3.56 -11.58
N PHE A 266 -8.00 4.42 -11.52
CA PHE A 266 -9.22 4.19 -10.76
C PHE A 266 -10.45 4.05 -11.67
N GLY A 267 -11.39 3.21 -11.23
CA GLY A 267 -12.69 3.00 -11.85
C GLY A 267 -13.80 2.96 -10.78
N PRO A 268 -14.32 1.78 -10.44
CA PRO A 268 -15.44 1.61 -9.50
C PRO A 268 -15.03 1.69 -8.02
N SER A 269 -14.05 2.49 -7.69
CA SER A 269 -13.59 2.82 -6.33
C SER A 269 -13.40 4.32 -6.21
N ASP A 270 -13.43 4.82 -4.99
CA ASP A 270 -13.36 6.25 -4.70
C ASP A 270 -11.92 6.67 -4.40
N GLU A 271 -11.28 7.31 -5.36
CA GLU A 271 -9.90 7.79 -5.24
C GLU A 271 -9.74 8.89 -4.17
N THR A 272 -10.83 9.57 -3.80
CA THR A 272 -10.77 10.57 -2.72
C THR A 272 -10.63 9.92 -1.35
N LEU A 273 -11.03 8.65 -1.22
CA LEU A 273 -10.93 7.87 0.01
C LEU A 273 -9.69 6.98 0.05
N GLU A 274 -9.29 6.42 -1.10
CA GLU A 274 -8.30 5.36 -1.18
C GLU A 274 -7.18 5.64 -2.20
N GLY A 275 -7.10 6.83 -2.78
CA GLY A 275 -6.05 7.17 -3.75
C GLY A 275 -4.65 7.17 -3.14
N PRO A 276 -3.60 7.22 -3.98
CA PRO A 276 -2.23 7.39 -3.50
C PRO A 276 -2.09 8.65 -2.65
N TRP A 277 -1.58 8.49 -1.43
CA TRP A 277 -1.46 9.59 -0.47
C TRP A 277 -0.18 10.40 -0.65
N GLY A 278 -0.29 11.70 -0.47
CA GLY A 278 0.85 12.62 -0.43
C GLY A 278 1.10 13.40 -1.71
N PRO A 279 2.12 14.28 -1.73
CA PRO A 279 2.37 15.19 -2.86
C PRO A 279 2.75 14.48 -4.15
N ASN A 280 3.35 13.30 -4.03
CA ASN A 280 3.79 12.47 -5.16
C ASN A 280 2.72 11.43 -5.59
N GLY A 281 1.53 11.46 -4.98
CA GLY A 281 0.40 10.61 -5.34
C GLY A 281 -0.50 11.28 -6.37
N ARG A 282 -0.89 10.55 -7.41
CA ARG A 282 -1.87 10.99 -8.41
C ARG A 282 -2.86 9.85 -8.68
N ALA A 283 -4.11 10.21 -8.92
CA ALA A 283 -5.13 9.27 -9.36
C ALA A 283 -5.73 9.72 -10.69
N VAL A 284 -5.95 8.78 -11.59
CA VAL A 284 -6.65 9.00 -12.85
C VAL A 284 -7.84 8.06 -12.94
N ARG A 285 -9.00 8.60 -13.26
CA ARG A 285 -10.22 7.82 -13.53
C ARG A 285 -10.87 8.22 -14.86
N GLY A 286 -11.73 7.33 -15.34
CA GLY A 286 -12.59 7.58 -16.50
C GLY A 286 -13.69 8.60 -16.21
N PRO A 287 -14.59 8.82 -17.16
CA PRO A 287 -15.66 9.82 -17.06
C PRO A 287 -16.80 9.40 -16.12
N LYS A 288 -16.91 8.10 -15.79
CA LYS A 288 -17.99 7.58 -14.95
C LYS A 288 -17.81 7.92 -13.49
N SER A 289 -18.88 8.38 -12.85
CA SER A 289 -18.98 8.57 -11.41
C SER A 289 -19.22 7.24 -10.68
N MET A 290 -19.06 7.23 -9.36
CA MET A 290 -19.43 6.07 -8.52
C MET A 290 -20.92 5.71 -8.65
N ASP A 291 -21.80 6.69 -8.84
CA ASP A 291 -23.24 6.45 -9.03
C ASP A 291 -23.52 5.80 -10.38
N ASP A 292 -22.74 6.10 -11.42
CA ASP A 292 -22.85 5.44 -12.72
C ASP A 292 -22.47 3.97 -12.60
N PHE A 293 -21.42 3.63 -11.89
CA PHE A 293 -21.04 2.22 -11.65
C PHE A 293 -22.10 1.49 -10.85
N ARG A 294 -22.63 2.08 -9.76
CA ARG A 294 -23.66 1.46 -8.91
C ARG A 294 -25.01 1.29 -9.61
N ARG A 295 -25.30 2.07 -10.63
CA ARG A 295 -26.51 1.86 -11.46
C ARG A 295 -26.43 0.57 -12.29
N HIS A 296 -25.24 0.20 -12.74
CA HIS A 296 -25.01 -0.99 -13.56
C HIS A 296 -24.67 -2.23 -12.72
N ASP A 297 -23.98 -2.03 -11.61
CA ASP A 297 -23.54 -3.05 -10.67
C ASP A 297 -23.75 -2.52 -9.24
N PRO A 298 -24.99 -2.66 -8.69
CA PRO A 298 -25.33 -2.03 -7.40
C PRO A 298 -24.47 -2.45 -6.21
N ARG A 299 -23.90 -3.66 -6.25
CA ARG A 299 -23.05 -4.20 -5.20
C ARG A 299 -21.57 -4.07 -5.52
N LEU A 300 -21.21 -3.75 -6.77
CA LEU A 300 -19.83 -3.76 -7.27
C LEU A 300 -19.16 -5.13 -7.02
N ASP A 301 -19.89 -6.21 -7.29
CA ASP A 301 -19.47 -7.59 -7.04
C ASP A 301 -19.59 -8.52 -8.27
N GLN A 302 -20.03 -7.98 -9.43
CA GLN A 302 -20.15 -8.75 -10.67
C GLN A 302 -18.79 -8.93 -11.35
N THR A 303 -18.70 -9.97 -12.19
CA THR A 303 -17.53 -10.23 -13.04
C THR A 303 -17.51 -9.32 -14.29
N ILE A 304 -17.76 -8.04 -14.07
CA ILE A 304 -17.79 -7.01 -15.13
C ILE A 304 -16.56 -6.14 -14.99
N ASN A 305 -15.83 -5.95 -16.08
CA ASN A 305 -14.74 -4.99 -16.10
C ASN A 305 -15.30 -3.56 -16.29
N HIS A 306 -15.01 -2.68 -15.34
CA HIS A 306 -15.49 -1.30 -15.33
C HIS A 306 -14.44 -0.29 -15.83
N MET A 307 -13.25 -0.76 -16.28
CA MET A 307 -12.12 0.10 -16.61
C MET A 307 -12.02 0.50 -18.09
N TYR A 308 -12.95 0.02 -18.93
CA TYR A 308 -12.90 0.27 -20.39
C TYR A 308 -12.95 1.75 -20.76
N ASP A 309 -13.60 2.59 -19.96
CA ASP A 309 -13.80 4.01 -20.23
C ASP A 309 -12.66 4.90 -19.72
N VAL A 310 -11.63 4.33 -19.08
CA VAL A 310 -10.46 5.09 -18.67
C VAL A 310 -9.57 5.32 -19.90
N PRO A 311 -9.43 6.59 -20.39
CA PRO A 311 -8.68 6.86 -21.62
C PRO A 311 -7.17 6.66 -21.42
N VAL A 312 -6.52 6.04 -22.39
CA VAL A 312 -5.06 5.78 -22.33
C VAL A 312 -4.28 7.08 -22.30
N ASP A 313 -4.62 8.03 -23.18
CA ASP A 313 -3.91 9.29 -23.30
C ASP A 313 -3.93 10.07 -21.98
N LYS A 314 -5.08 10.05 -21.27
CA LYS A 314 -5.18 10.68 -19.95
C LYS A 314 -4.22 10.08 -18.92
N VAL A 315 -4.02 8.76 -18.96
CA VAL A 315 -3.08 8.06 -18.05
C VAL A 315 -1.64 8.34 -18.46
N VAL A 316 -1.35 8.35 -19.76
CA VAL A 316 -0.02 8.69 -20.31
C VAL A 316 0.36 10.12 -19.93
N ASP A 317 -0.52 11.09 -20.18
CA ASP A 317 -0.25 12.51 -19.85
C ASP A 317 -0.02 12.69 -18.35
N ALA A 318 -0.83 12.02 -17.51
CA ALA A 318 -0.63 12.08 -16.07
C ALA A 318 0.67 11.43 -15.60
N ALA A 319 1.10 10.34 -16.26
CA ALA A 319 2.38 9.68 -15.96
C ALA A 319 3.57 10.55 -16.34
N LEU A 320 3.54 11.17 -17.51
CA LEU A 320 4.57 12.12 -17.96
C LEU A 320 4.65 13.35 -17.04
N ALA A 321 3.49 13.92 -16.68
CA ALA A 321 3.44 15.05 -15.76
C ALA A 321 3.98 14.68 -14.37
N LEU A 322 3.59 13.52 -13.81
CA LEU A 322 4.10 13.06 -12.53
C LEU A 322 5.62 12.85 -12.56
N HIS A 323 6.15 12.26 -13.65
CA HIS A 323 7.58 12.08 -13.82
C HIS A 323 8.31 13.43 -13.80
N ALA A 324 7.83 14.41 -14.59
CA ALA A 324 8.43 15.74 -14.68
C ALA A 324 8.37 16.52 -13.36
N ASP A 325 7.20 16.50 -12.67
CA ASP A 325 7.00 17.18 -11.38
C ASP A 325 7.91 16.64 -10.26
N THR A 326 8.43 15.43 -10.41
CA THR A 326 9.22 14.73 -9.39
C THR A 326 10.70 14.54 -9.78
N GLU A 327 11.14 15.08 -10.90
CA GLU A 327 12.57 15.10 -11.32
C GLU A 327 13.38 16.20 -10.61
N ALA A 328 12.74 17.16 -9.98
CA ALA A 328 13.35 18.36 -9.40
C ALA A 328 14.04 18.11 -8.06
#